data_049077558548d7fde4328b7b88214ce3
#
_entry.id   049077558548d7fde4328b7b88214ce3
#
_cell.length_a   1.000
_cell.length_b   1.000
_cell.length_c   1.000
_cell.angle_alpha   90.00
_cell.angle_beta   90.00
_cell.angle_gamma   90.00
#
_symmetry.space_group_name_H-M   'P 1'
#
loop_
_entity.id
_entity.type
_entity.pdbx_description
1 polymer ?
#
loop_
_entity_poly.entity_id
_entity_poly.type
_entity_poly.pdbx_seq_one_letter_code
_entity_poly.pdbx_strand_id
1 'polypeptide(L)'
;MADSAAMAADGLVVRPSRATDGPFLQSLYQTARPDLQWIDGEQEQVQQVVAQQFQVQEQGMGDNYPNAMHYVVEKLGTAIGALSTDFGPNEIRVLYLAFIPQARGQGYGRAVLQGVQKAAQQVRCPVATVVWTSNPHARRHYLALGFAVEQSNPAAERLVWYPQG
;
A
#
# COMPACT_ATOMS: atom_id res chain seq x y z
N MET A 1 -4.24 18.35 13.20
CA MET A 1 -4.36 18.42 12.66
C MET A 1 -4.24 17.86 11.41
N ALA A 2 -4.60 18.19 10.75
CA ALA A 2 -4.69 17.64 9.47
C ALA A 2 -3.44 17.36 8.75
N ASP A 3 -2.46 17.58 9.43
CA ASP A 3 -1.17 17.28 8.97
C ASP A 3 -0.99 15.89 8.53
N SER A 4 -1.71 14.95 9.07
CA SER A 4 -1.61 13.57 8.63
C SER A 4 -2.09 13.39 7.18
N ALA A 5 -2.82 14.34 6.62
CA ALA A 5 -3.27 14.27 5.25
C ALA A 5 -2.34 14.98 4.28
N ALA A 6 -1.18 15.42 4.76
CA ALA A 6 -0.37 16.35 4.00
C ALA A 6 0.76 15.73 3.21
N MET A 7 0.78 14.41 3.02
CA MET A 7 1.76 13.81 2.12
C MET A 7 1.32 14.03 0.68
N ALA A 8 1.16 15.29 0.31
CA ALA A 8 0.64 15.62 -0.99
C ALA A 8 1.74 15.90 -1.98
N ALA A 9 1.65 15.32 -3.16
CA ALA A 9 2.46 15.66 -4.31
C ALA A 9 1.58 15.46 -5.52
N ASP A 10 1.73 16.30 -6.54
CA ASP A 10 0.96 16.18 -7.78
C ASP A 10 -0.55 16.23 -7.56
N GLY A 11 -1.01 17.01 -6.56
CA GLY A 11 -2.42 17.10 -6.24
C GLY A 11 -2.98 15.93 -5.47
N LEU A 12 -2.13 15.06 -4.97
CA LEU A 12 -2.54 13.91 -4.17
C LEU A 12 -2.69 14.30 -2.71
N VAL A 13 -3.67 13.70 -2.05
CA VAL A 13 -3.85 13.80 -0.61
C VAL A 13 -3.84 12.39 -0.04
N VAL A 14 -3.06 12.16 1.00
CA VAL A 14 -3.03 10.89 1.73
C VAL A 14 -3.65 11.17 3.09
N ARG A 15 -4.84 10.65 3.31
CA ARG A 15 -5.59 10.88 4.54
C ARG A 15 -5.86 9.60 5.30
N PRO A 16 -6.04 9.64 6.63
CA PRO A 16 -6.42 8.43 7.37
C PRO A 16 -7.74 7.85 6.83
N SER A 17 -7.81 6.52 6.79
CA SER A 17 -9.03 5.84 6.36
C SER A 17 -10.12 6.00 7.40
N ARG A 18 -11.37 5.90 6.95
CA ARG A 18 -12.57 5.99 7.79
C ARG A 18 -13.43 4.75 7.56
N ALA A 19 -14.36 4.51 8.47
CA ALA A 19 -15.28 3.38 8.33
C ALA A 19 -16.04 3.43 6.99
N THR A 20 -16.37 4.62 6.52
CA THR A 20 -17.08 4.79 5.25
C THR A 20 -16.26 4.43 4.02
N ASP A 21 -14.94 4.24 4.18
CA ASP A 21 -14.08 3.83 3.06
C ASP A 21 -14.13 2.32 2.80
N GLY A 22 -14.80 1.54 3.65
CA GLY A 22 -14.82 0.08 3.53
C GLY A 22 -15.16 -0.42 2.13
N PRO A 23 -16.27 0.03 1.51
CA PRO A 23 -16.61 -0.43 0.17
C PRO A 23 -15.54 -0.11 -0.88
N PHE A 24 -14.94 1.07 -0.81
CA PHE A 24 -13.86 1.43 -1.72
C PHE A 24 -12.65 0.51 -1.52
N LEU A 25 -12.25 0.28 -0.28
CA LEU A 25 -11.08 -0.53 0.02
C LEU A 25 -11.27 -1.98 -0.42
N GLN A 26 -12.48 -2.53 -0.25
CA GLN A 26 -12.78 -3.87 -0.71
C GLN A 26 -12.75 -3.97 -2.23
N SER A 27 -13.32 -2.99 -2.92
CA SER A 27 -13.29 -2.93 -4.37
C SER A 27 -11.85 -2.82 -4.88
N LEU A 28 -11.04 -1.99 -4.23
CA LEU A 28 -9.64 -1.82 -4.57
C LEU A 28 -8.88 -3.14 -4.39
N TYR A 29 -9.11 -3.83 -3.29
CA TYR A 29 -8.49 -5.12 -3.02
C TYR A 29 -8.78 -6.12 -4.15
N GLN A 30 -10.03 -6.16 -4.61
CA GLN A 30 -10.42 -7.06 -5.70
C GLN A 30 -9.63 -6.75 -6.98
N THR A 31 -9.46 -5.49 -7.32
CA THR A 31 -8.72 -5.11 -8.53
C THR A 31 -7.23 -5.38 -8.40
N ALA A 32 -6.70 -5.45 -7.18
CA ALA A 32 -5.30 -5.76 -6.93
C ALA A 32 -5.04 -7.27 -6.85
N ARG A 33 -6.08 -8.08 -6.88
CA ARG A 33 -6.02 -9.55 -6.81
C ARG A 33 -6.65 -10.12 -8.07
N PRO A 34 -5.90 -10.24 -9.18
CA PRO A 34 -6.45 -10.75 -10.45
C PRO A 34 -7.04 -12.16 -10.34
N ASP A 35 -6.50 -12.98 -9.42
CA ASP A 35 -7.00 -14.33 -9.19
C ASP A 35 -8.47 -14.34 -8.78
N LEU A 36 -8.94 -13.28 -8.10
CA LEU A 36 -10.33 -13.20 -7.67
C LEU A 36 -11.30 -12.87 -8.82
N GLN A 37 -10.77 -12.39 -9.95
CA GLN A 37 -11.58 -12.10 -11.13
C GLN A 37 -11.92 -13.35 -11.93
N TRP A 38 -11.24 -14.45 -11.66
CA TRP A 38 -11.43 -15.70 -12.38
C TRP A 38 -12.31 -16.70 -11.61
N ILE A 39 -12.97 -16.26 -10.55
CA ILE A 39 -13.84 -17.13 -9.76
C ILE A 39 -15.14 -17.36 -10.54
N ASP A 40 -15.46 -18.63 -10.82
CA ASP A 40 -16.71 -18.99 -11.45
C ASP A 40 -17.84 -18.94 -10.42
N GLY A 41 -19.00 -18.51 -10.85
CA GLY A 41 -20.19 -18.49 -10.00
C GLY A 41 -21.03 -17.25 -10.26
N GLU A 42 -22.15 -17.18 -9.57
CA GLU A 42 -22.98 -15.99 -9.62
C GLU A 42 -22.26 -14.83 -8.97
N GLN A 43 -22.53 -13.63 -9.45
CA GLN A 43 -21.84 -12.42 -9.00
C GLN A 43 -21.95 -12.25 -7.48
N GLU A 44 -23.08 -12.58 -6.90
CA GLU A 44 -23.28 -12.48 -5.47
C GLU A 44 -22.34 -13.41 -4.71
N GLN A 45 -22.16 -14.63 -5.20
CA GLN A 45 -21.23 -15.59 -4.59
C GLN A 45 -19.79 -15.12 -4.74
N VAL A 46 -19.44 -14.57 -5.88
CA VAL A 46 -18.10 -14.02 -6.11
C VAL A 46 -17.83 -12.90 -5.14
N GLN A 47 -18.79 -12.00 -4.92
CA GLN A 47 -18.62 -10.90 -3.98
C GLN A 47 -18.47 -11.38 -2.55
N GLN A 48 -19.12 -12.47 -2.17
CA GLN A 48 -18.95 -13.07 -0.84
C GLN A 48 -17.52 -13.58 -0.65
N VAL A 49 -16.97 -14.23 -1.66
CA VAL A 49 -15.59 -14.72 -1.60
C VAL A 49 -14.61 -13.54 -1.50
N VAL A 50 -14.82 -12.50 -2.29
CA VAL A 50 -13.98 -11.29 -2.24
C VAL A 50 -14.04 -10.67 -0.86
N ALA A 51 -15.22 -10.53 -0.28
CA ALA A 51 -15.39 -9.94 1.04
C ALA A 51 -14.67 -10.76 2.11
N GLN A 52 -14.78 -12.09 2.02
CA GLN A 52 -14.11 -12.98 2.97
C GLN A 52 -12.59 -12.86 2.87
N GLN A 53 -12.03 -12.86 1.65
CA GLN A 53 -10.60 -12.74 1.46
C GLN A 53 -10.07 -11.38 1.92
N PHE A 54 -10.84 -10.34 1.69
CA PHE A 54 -10.50 -9.00 2.16
C PHE A 54 -10.43 -8.97 3.69
N GLN A 55 -11.41 -9.56 4.37
CA GLN A 55 -11.42 -9.62 5.83
C GLN A 55 -10.23 -10.43 6.37
N VAL A 56 -9.87 -11.52 5.72
CA VAL A 56 -8.71 -12.31 6.12
C VAL A 56 -7.44 -11.46 6.03
N GLN A 57 -7.27 -10.69 4.96
CA GLN A 57 -6.11 -9.80 4.82
C GLN A 57 -6.10 -8.73 5.91
N GLU A 58 -7.24 -8.09 6.16
CA GLU A 58 -7.34 -7.04 7.18
C GLU A 58 -7.02 -7.60 8.57
N GLN A 59 -7.56 -8.78 8.88
CA GLN A 59 -7.32 -9.40 10.18
C GLN A 59 -5.86 -9.82 10.32
N GLY A 60 -5.27 -10.41 9.29
CA GLY A 60 -3.87 -10.81 9.32
C GLY A 60 -2.94 -9.62 9.52
N MET A 61 -3.24 -8.50 8.86
CA MET A 61 -2.47 -7.27 9.05
C MET A 61 -2.63 -6.74 10.47
N GLY A 62 -3.85 -6.76 11.01
CA GLY A 62 -4.09 -6.31 12.38
C GLY A 62 -3.42 -7.18 13.43
N ASP A 63 -3.38 -8.49 13.20
CA ASP A 63 -2.73 -9.42 14.13
C ASP A 63 -1.21 -9.28 14.12
N ASN A 64 -0.62 -9.10 12.94
CA ASN A 64 0.84 -9.00 12.81
C ASN A 64 1.35 -7.58 13.05
N TYR A 65 0.53 -6.57 12.78
CA TYR A 65 0.92 -5.17 12.89
C TYR A 65 -0.22 -4.39 13.57
N PRO A 66 -0.39 -4.57 14.89
CA PRO A 66 -1.52 -3.95 15.60
C PRO A 66 -1.50 -2.43 15.60
N ASN A 67 -0.33 -1.84 15.34
CA ASN A 67 -0.19 -0.38 15.28
C ASN A 67 -0.18 0.15 13.85
N ALA A 68 -0.57 -0.67 12.87
CA ALA A 68 -0.58 -0.23 11.48
C ALA A 68 -1.53 0.95 11.27
N MET A 69 -1.09 1.88 10.43
CA MET A 69 -1.88 3.04 10.03
C MET A 69 -2.37 2.82 8.60
N HIS A 70 -3.65 3.09 8.39
CA HIS A 70 -4.29 2.91 7.08
C HIS A 70 -4.73 4.25 6.52
N TYR A 71 -4.42 4.47 5.23
CA TYR A 71 -4.69 5.73 4.55
C TYR A 71 -5.41 5.47 3.24
N VAL A 72 -6.22 6.44 2.84
CA VAL A 72 -6.79 6.49 1.49
C VAL A 72 -6.09 7.61 0.73
N VAL A 73 -5.72 7.32 -0.52
CA VAL A 73 -5.12 8.30 -1.41
C VAL A 73 -6.21 8.89 -2.29
N GLU A 74 -6.30 10.22 -2.30
CA GLU A 74 -7.28 10.93 -3.11
C GLU A 74 -6.60 11.85 -4.10
N LYS A 75 -7.26 12.04 -5.25
CA LYS A 75 -6.88 13.08 -6.18
C LYS A 75 -8.12 13.92 -6.48
N LEU A 76 -8.02 15.22 -6.17
CA LEU A 76 -9.12 16.15 -6.37
C LEU A 76 -10.42 15.65 -5.70
N GLY A 77 -10.28 15.10 -4.49
CA GLY A 77 -11.42 14.63 -3.71
C GLY A 77 -11.93 13.24 -4.06
N THR A 78 -11.33 12.57 -5.04
CA THR A 78 -11.74 11.23 -5.45
C THR A 78 -10.75 10.19 -4.93
N ALA A 79 -11.25 9.18 -4.25
CA ALA A 79 -10.41 8.08 -3.75
C ALA A 79 -9.86 7.27 -4.93
N ILE A 80 -8.55 7.13 -5.00
CA ILE A 80 -7.88 6.42 -6.10
C ILE A 80 -6.96 5.30 -5.62
N GLY A 81 -6.64 5.25 -4.34
CA GLY A 81 -5.73 4.22 -3.84
C GLY A 81 -5.72 4.13 -2.33
N ALA A 82 -4.88 3.25 -1.83
CA ALA A 82 -4.72 3.03 -0.39
C ALA A 82 -3.28 2.74 -0.05
N LEU A 83 -2.89 3.15 1.15
CA LEU A 83 -1.56 2.92 1.72
C LEU A 83 -1.74 2.44 3.15
N SER A 84 -1.00 1.39 3.53
CA SER A 84 -0.92 0.98 4.93
C SER A 84 0.53 0.93 5.34
N THR A 85 0.84 1.50 6.51
CA THR A 85 2.20 1.56 7.05
C THR A 85 2.20 1.10 8.49
N ASP A 86 3.37 0.66 8.96
CA ASP A 86 3.60 0.34 10.35
C ASP A 86 4.87 1.07 10.81
N PHE A 87 4.79 1.77 11.93
CA PHE A 87 5.93 2.47 12.48
C PHE A 87 6.56 1.59 13.56
N GLY A 88 7.55 0.80 13.15
CA GLY A 88 8.32 0.01 14.09
C GLY A 88 9.34 0.87 14.83
N PRO A 89 10.05 0.28 15.81
CA PRO A 89 11.02 1.05 16.60
C PRO A 89 12.22 1.52 15.77
N ASN A 90 12.55 0.82 14.71
CA ASN A 90 13.75 1.10 13.92
C ASN A 90 13.51 1.33 12.44
N GLU A 91 12.26 1.26 12.00
CA GLU A 91 11.95 1.39 10.57
C GLU A 91 10.47 1.71 10.36
N ILE A 92 10.19 2.31 9.22
CA ILE A 92 8.83 2.47 8.73
C ILE A 92 8.60 1.35 7.72
N ARG A 93 7.53 0.57 7.89
CA ARG A 93 7.20 -0.51 6.97
C ARG A 93 6.04 -0.11 6.09
N VAL A 94 6.18 -0.30 4.78
CA VAL A 94 5.06 -0.18 3.84
C VAL A 94 4.44 -1.57 3.71
N LEU A 95 3.22 -1.71 4.20
CA LEU A 95 2.53 -2.99 4.26
C LEU A 95 1.64 -3.22 3.05
N TYR A 96 1.11 -2.15 2.47
CA TYR A 96 0.16 -2.23 1.37
C TYR A 96 0.16 -0.92 0.62
N LEU A 97 0.18 -1.00 -0.69
CA LEU A 97 0.02 0.16 -1.57
C LEU A 97 -0.66 -0.33 -2.85
N ALA A 98 -1.82 0.22 -3.16
CA ALA A 98 -2.56 -0.16 -4.36
C ALA A 98 -3.34 1.02 -4.89
N PHE A 99 -3.58 1.00 -6.21
CA PHE A 99 -4.36 2.03 -6.91
C PHE A 99 -5.38 1.37 -7.81
N ILE A 100 -6.50 2.06 -8.01
CA ILE A 100 -7.51 1.61 -8.97
C ILE A 100 -6.87 1.55 -10.36
N PRO A 101 -7.39 0.68 -11.26
CA PRO A 101 -6.79 0.52 -12.58
C PRO A 101 -6.65 1.83 -13.35
N GLN A 102 -7.64 2.73 -13.25
CA GLN A 102 -7.64 3.99 -13.96
C GLN A 102 -6.55 4.95 -13.52
N ALA A 103 -6.01 4.75 -12.31
CA ALA A 103 -4.98 5.62 -11.75
C ALA A 103 -3.57 5.05 -11.94
N ARG A 104 -3.44 3.86 -12.50
CA ARG A 104 -2.13 3.21 -12.65
C ARG A 104 -1.36 3.81 -13.82
N GLY A 105 -0.02 3.71 -13.75
CA GLY A 105 0.84 4.19 -14.81
C GLY A 105 0.99 5.70 -14.89
N GLN A 106 0.56 6.44 -13.87
CA GLN A 106 0.60 7.90 -13.87
C GLN A 106 1.58 8.48 -12.84
N GLY A 107 2.36 7.61 -12.18
CA GLY A 107 3.35 8.06 -11.21
C GLY A 107 2.83 8.31 -9.81
N TYR A 108 1.58 7.98 -9.53
CA TYR A 108 1.00 8.26 -8.21
C TYR A 108 1.63 7.38 -7.12
N GLY A 109 1.89 6.12 -7.41
CA GLY A 109 2.56 5.23 -6.45
C GLY A 109 3.94 5.77 -6.08
N ARG A 110 4.68 6.23 -7.10
CA ARG A 110 5.98 6.85 -6.88
C ARG A 110 5.86 8.08 -5.99
N ALA A 111 4.89 8.95 -6.26
CA ALA A 111 4.68 10.16 -5.49
C ALA A 111 4.37 9.85 -4.02
N VAL A 112 3.50 8.86 -3.77
CA VAL A 112 3.16 8.44 -2.41
C VAL A 112 4.39 7.89 -1.69
N LEU A 113 5.17 7.03 -2.35
CA LEU A 113 6.36 6.45 -1.74
C LEU A 113 7.43 7.50 -1.49
N GLN A 114 7.58 8.49 -2.36
CA GLN A 114 8.49 9.61 -2.11
C GLN A 114 8.06 10.41 -0.90
N GLY A 115 6.75 10.54 -0.68
CA GLY A 115 6.22 11.16 0.54
C GLY A 115 6.60 10.39 1.79
N VAL A 116 6.52 9.07 1.75
CA VAL A 116 6.94 8.20 2.86
C VAL A 116 8.45 8.36 3.10
N GLN A 117 9.26 8.35 2.04
CA GLN A 117 10.70 8.55 2.15
C GLN A 117 11.04 9.91 2.76
N LYS A 118 10.31 10.95 2.36
CA LYS A 118 10.54 12.29 2.89
C LYS A 118 10.23 12.36 4.39
N ALA A 119 9.13 11.73 4.81
CA ALA A 119 8.79 11.65 6.23
C ALA A 119 9.84 10.87 7.00
N ALA A 120 10.30 9.75 6.44
CA ALA A 120 11.34 8.92 7.05
C ALA A 120 12.66 9.68 7.17
N GLN A 121 13.01 10.47 6.15
CA GLN A 121 14.23 11.30 6.19
C GLN A 121 14.20 12.28 7.34
N GLN A 122 13.04 12.87 7.63
CA GLN A 122 12.90 13.85 8.72
C GLN A 122 13.17 13.23 10.09
N VAL A 123 12.81 11.96 10.27
CA VAL A 123 13.03 11.24 11.53
C VAL A 123 14.24 10.30 11.46
N ARG A 124 14.96 10.32 10.34
CA ARG A 124 16.16 9.52 10.10
C ARG A 124 15.93 8.04 10.31
N CYS A 125 14.87 7.53 9.70
CA CYS A 125 14.42 6.17 9.84
C CYS A 125 14.39 5.49 8.45
N PRO A 126 14.85 4.24 8.32
CA PRO A 126 14.73 3.55 7.04
C PRO A 126 13.29 3.17 6.73
N VAL A 127 13.01 2.95 5.46
CA VAL A 127 11.72 2.45 4.98
C VAL A 127 11.93 1.05 4.43
N ALA A 128 11.13 0.11 4.89
CA ALA A 128 11.22 -1.29 4.47
C ALA A 128 9.90 -1.73 3.85
N THR A 129 9.98 -2.67 2.93
CA THR A 129 8.81 -3.31 2.34
C THR A 129 9.17 -4.73 1.93
N VAL A 130 8.14 -5.56 1.76
CA VAL A 130 8.29 -6.91 1.23
C VAL A 130 7.56 -6.97 -0.09
N VAL A 131 8.25 -7.42 -1.15
CA VAL A 131 7.64 -7.60 -2.46
C VAL A 131 7.69 -9.08 -2.83
N TRP A 132 6.57 -9.57 -3.39
CA TRP A 132 6.48 -10.95 -3.81
C TRP A 132 7.18 -11.13 -5.14
N THR A 133 7.87 -12.25 -5.33
CA THR A 133 8.56 -12.55 -6.59
C THR A 133 7.58 -12.65 -7.75
N SER A 134 6.32 -12.91 -7.47
CA SER A 134 5.26 -12.91 -8.48
C SER A 134 4.87 -11.51 -8.95
N ASN A 135 5.44 -10.46 -8.34
CA ASN A 135 5.13 -9.07 -8.69
C ASN A 135 6.42 -8.31 -9.06
N PRO A 136 7.04 -8.61 -10.22
CA PRO A 136 8.28 -7.94 -10.61
C PRO A 136 8.09 -6.46 -10.90
N HIS A 137 6.87 -6.04 -11.21
CA HIS A 137 6.56 -4.64 -11.48
C HIS A 137 6.74 -3.78 -10.21
N ALA A 138 6.23 -4.24 -9.08
CA ALA A 138 6.43 -3.55 -7.80
C ALA A 138 7.91 -3.48 -7.45
N ARG A 139 8.64 -4.58 -7.64
CA ARG A 139 10.08 -4.62 -7.38
C ARG A 139 10.82 -3.52 -8.13
N ARG A 140 10.54 -3.38 -9.43
CA ARG A 140 11.20 -2.35 -10.24
C ARG A 140 10.92 -0.94 -9.73
N HIS A 141 9.70 -0.67 -9.30
CA HIS A 141 9.33 0.64 -8.76
C HIS A 141 10.13 0.96 -7.50
N TYR A 142 10.25 0.02 -6.58
CA TYR A 142 10.99 0.24 -5.34
C TYR A 142 12.48 0.43 -5.62
N LEU A 143 13.06 -0.40 -6.50
CA LEU A 143 14.47 -0.25 -6.86
C LEU A 143 14.75 1.11 -7.49
N ALA A 144 13.84 1.61 -8.33
CA ALA A 144 13.99 2.92 -8.95
C ALA A 144 13.96 4.06 -7.94
N LEU A 145 13.37 3.84 -6.77
CA LEU A 145 13.31 4.85 -5.69
C LEU A 145 14.49 4.73 -4.73
N GLY A 146 15.45 3.85 -5.01
CA GLY A 146 16.65 3.71 -4.18
C GLY A 146 16.59 2.64 -3.12
N PHE A 147 15.54 1.82 -3.11
CA PHE A 147 15.50 0.65 -2.23
C PHE A 147 16.48 -0.40 -2.73
N ALA A 148 17.04 -1.17 -1.80
CA ALA A 148 17.94 -2.27 -2.12
C ALA A 148 17.45 -3.55 -1.46
N VAL A 149 17.70 -4.68 -2.11
CA VAL A 149 17.33 -5.99 -1.58
C VAL A 149 18.25 -6.33 -0.41
N GLU A 150 17.68 -6.59 0.76
CA GLU A 150 18.45 -7.00 1.94
C GLU A 150 18.28 -8.44 2.30
N GLN A 151 17.13 -9.03 2.01
CA GLN A 151 16.86 -10.43 2.24
C GLN A 151 16.00 -10.95 1.10
N SER A 152 16.19 -12.20 0.74
CA SER A 152 15.35 -12.80 -0.28
C SER A 152 15.17 -14.29 0.00
N ASN A 153 14.01 -14.79 -0.46
CA ASN A 153 13.72 -16.21 -0.52
C ASN A 153 12.96 -16.46 -1.82
N PRO A 154 12.64 -17.73 -2.15
CA PRO A 154 11.97 -18.00 -3.43
C PRO A 154 10.62 -17.29 -3.62
N ALA A 155 9.95 -16.91 -2.53
CA ALA A 155 8.61 -16.32 -2.61
C ALA A 155 8.63 -14.79 -2.57
N ALA A 156 9.59 -14.17 -1.87
CA ALA A 156 9.54 -12.74 -1.60
C ALA A 156 10.93 -12.18 -1.33
N GLU A 157 11.04 -10.85 -1.47
CA GLU A 157 12.24 -10.11 -1.15
C GLU A 157 11.90 -8.99 -0.18
N ARG A 158 12.80 -8.76 0.79
CA ARG A 158 12.72 -7.59 1.65
C ARG A 158 13.60 -6.50 1.08
N LEU A 159 13.03 -5.35 0.80
CA LEU A 159 13.72 -4.20 0.26
C LEU A 159 13.73 -3.09 1.30
N VAL A 160 14.86 -2.38 1.40
CA VAL A 160 15.02 -1.30 2.38
C VAL A 160 15.67 -0.09 1.72
N TRP A 161 15.16 1.07 2.08
CA TRP A 161 15.72 2.36 1.71
C TRP A 161 16.23 3.03 2.99
N TYR A 162 17.44 3.57 2.92
CA TYR A 162 18.06 4.26 4.06
C TYR A 162 18.06 5.77 3.84
N PRO A 163 17.75 6.55 4.90
CA PRO A 163 17.78 7.99 4.77
C PRO A 163 19.20 8.49 4.54
N GLN A 164 19.30 9.62 3.90
CA GLN A 164 20.58 10.24 3.61
C GLN A 164 21.15 10.85 4.90
N GLY A 165 22.43 10.67 5.11
CA GLY A 165 23.13 11.04 6.32
C GLY A 165 23.10 12.49 6.78
#